data_2ed941281894bea94bf1c59921e78b2b
#
_entry.id   2ed941281894bea94bf1c59921e78b2b
#
_cell.length_a   1.000
_cell.length_b   1.000
_cell.length_c   1.000
_cell.angle_alpha   90.00
_cell.angle_beta   90.00
_cell.angle_gamma   90.00
#
_symmetry.space_group_name_H-M   'P 1'
#
loop_
_entity.id
_entity.type
_entity.pdbx_description
1 polymer ?
#
loop_
_entity_poly.entity_id
_entity_poly.type
_entity_poly.pdbx_seq_one_letter_code
_entity_poly.pdbx_strand_id
1 'polypeptide(L)'
;MRLLLLALLSSAILSCSQPKQVSELTVVYPSPKLLKPFELKDQNNQVVTNEHLIGQWNLLFLGYTSCPDICPMTLAKLTHINKIISEFENTQVWFVSVDPHRDTPTQRKDYIEYFDDSFLAVTHDHQHLFPFVRDIGLIYAINETQDAEYYVDHSASIALINPSGELTAIFKPEFKKGHVPTVNIEYIIADFEIISNASKARL
;
A
#
# COMPACT_ATOMS: atom_id res chain seq x y z
N MET A 1 42.88 51.84 -34.43
CA MET A 1 41.62 51.18 -34.69
C MET A 1 41.70 49.80 -34.05
N ARG A 2 41.31 49.70 -32.75
CA ARG A 2 41.38 48.47 -31.93
C ARG A 2 40.00 47.80 -31.91
N LEU A 3 39.86 46.66 -32.54
CA LEU A 3 38.66 45.80 -32.41
C LEU A 3 38.69 45.12 -31.07
N LEU A 4 37.72 45.44 -30.20
CA LEU A 4 37.39 44.67 -29.02
C LEU A 4 36.49 43.49 -29.44
N LEU A 5 36.98 42.27 -29.36
CA LEU A 5 36.19 41.03 -29.42
C LEU A 5 35.59 40.80 -28.04
N LEU A 6 34.30 41.03 -27.89
CA LEU A 6 33.52 40.56 -26.75
C LEU A 6 33.18 39.08 -26.95
N ALA A 7 33.92 38.21 -26.25
CA ALA A 7 33.57 36.81 -26.12
C ALA A 7 32.41 36.69 -25.09
N LEU A 8 31.16 36.48 -25.57
CA LEU A 8 30.04 36.07 -24.72
C LEU A 8 30.28 34.62 -24.24
N LEU A 9 30.74 34.48 -22.99
CA LEU A 9 30.73 33.19 -22.30
C LEU A 9 29.29 32.82 -21.95
N SER A 10 28.68 32.01 -22.79
CA SER A 10 27.38 31.40 -22.51
C SER A 10 27.56 30.32 -21.44
N SER A 11 27.38 30.67 -20.16
CA SER A 11 27.34 29.71 -19.05
C SER A 11 26.07 28.91 -19.13
N ALA A 12 26.12 27.71 -19.74
CA ALA A 12 25.08 26.72 -19.64
C ALA A 12 24.99 26.28 -18.17
N ILE A 13 24.00 26.80 -17.46
CA ILE A 13 23.66 26.33 -16.10
C ILE A 13 23.04 24.93 -16.28
N LEU A 14 23.85 23.88 -16.13
CA LEU A 14 23.32 22.53 -15.93
C LEU A 14 22.60 22.54 -14.57
N SER A 15 21.30 22.77 -14.63
CA SER A 15 20.43 22.56 -13.49
C SER A 15 20.42 21.05 -13.20
N CYS A 16 21.29 20.60 -12.29
CA CYS A 16 21.23 19.26 -11.71
C CYS A 16 19.96 19.21 -10.85
N SER A 17 18.84 18.78 -11.44
CA SER A 17 17.66 18.40 -10.68
C SER A 17 18.06 17.23 -9.77
N GLN A 18 18.10 17.45 -8.47
CA GLN A 18 18.30 16.34 -7.53
C GLN A 18 17.16 15.34 -7.72
N PRO A 19 17.46 14.02 -7.74
CA PRO A 19 16.40 13.01 -7.82
C PRO A 19 15.44 13.22 -6.67
N LYS A 20 14.13 13.26 -6.96
CA LYS A 20 13.08 13.29 -5.94
C LYS A 20 13.31 12.11 -4.99
N GLN A 21 13.42 12.39 -3.69
CA GLN A 21 13.54 11.37 -2.66
C GLN A 21 12.16 11.08 -2.07
N VAL A 22 11.92 9.81 -1.74
CA VAL A 22 10.72 9.42 -1.00
C VAL A 22 10.74 9.97 0.43
N SER A 23 9.58 10.12 1.03
CA SER A 23 9.43 10.58 2.41
C SER A 23 10.09 9.62 3.42
N GLU A 24 10.41 10.10 4.62
CA GLU A 24 10.94 9.27 5.73
C GLU A 24 9.93 8.21 6.22
N LEU A 25 8.65 8.37 5.86
CA LEU A 25 7.60 7.43 6.18
C LEU A 25 7.50 6.28 5.17
N THR A 26 8.29 6.32 4.09
CA THR A 26 8.30 5.27 3.08
C THR A 26 9.60 4.49 3.13
N VAL A 27 9.48 3.18 3.32
CA VAL A 27 10.61 2.24 3.24
C VAL A 27 10.57 1.60 1.86
N VAL A 28 11.51 1.94 0.99
CA VAL A 28 11.68 1.31 -0.32
C VAL A 28 12.69 0.18 -0.22
N TYR A 29 12.36 -1.00 -0.73
CA TYR A 29 13.28 -2.14 -0.80
C TYR A 29 14.28 -1.91 -1.94
N PRO A 30 15.59 -1.94 -1.66
CA PRO A 30 16.62 -1.76 -2.70
C PRO A 30 16.52 -2.81 -3.81
N SER A 31 16.15 -4.03 -3.44
CA SER A 31 15.78 -5.12 -4.33
C SER A 31 14.37 -5.56 -3.97
N PRO A 32 13.38 -5.38 -4.85
CA PRO A 32 12.03 -5.89 -4.63
C PRO A 32 12.04 -7.39 -4.30
N LYS A 33 11.17 -7.82 -3.40
CA LYS A 33 11.13 -9.18 -2.90
C LYS A 33 9.93 -9.92 -3.51
N LEU A 34 10.19 -10.98 -4.25
CA LEU A 34 9.14 -11.87 -4.74
C LEU A 34 8.41 -12.53 -3.56
N LEU A 35 7.08 -12.47 -3.58
CA LEU A 35 6.26 -13.10 -2.56
C LEU A 35 6.23 -14.62 -2.75
N LYS A 36 6.22 -15.33 -1.63
CA LYS A 36 5.98 -16.78 -1.61
C LYS A 36 4.59 -17.10 -2.16
N PRO A 37 4.36 -18.32 -2.68
CA PRO A 37 3.02 -18.74 -3.03
C PRO A 37 2.07 -18.65 -1.84
N PHE A 38 0.89 -18.07 -2.08
CA PHE A 38 -0.18 -17.94 -1.10
C PHE A 38 -1.53 -18.28 -1.70
N GLU A 39 -2.48 -18.57 -0.83
CA GLU A 39 -3.88 -18.74 -1.15
C GLU A 39 -4.73 -17.98 -0.12
N LEU A 40 -5.58 -17.10 -0.60
CA LEU A 40 -6.57 -16.37 0.17
C LEU A 40 -7.95 -16.52 -0.47
N LYS A 41 -8.99 -15.97 0.14
CA LYS A 41 -10.35 -15.95 -0.39
C LYS A 41 -10.86 -14.51 -0.39
N ASP A 42 -11.43 -14.09 -1.52
CA ASP A 42 -12.03 -12.77 -1.66
C ASP A 42 -13.40 -12.66 -0.96
N GLN A 43 -14.05 -11.52 -1.09
CA GLN A 43 -15.39 -11.24 -0.58
C GLN A 43 -16.50 -12.06 -1.28
N ASN A 44 -16.22 -12.69 -2.41
CA ASN A 44 -17.11 -13.61 -3.11
C ASN A 44 -16.73 -15.09 -2.89
N ASN A 45 -15.80 -15.33 -1.93
CA ASN A 45 -15.27 -16.65 -1.59
C ASN A 45 -14.51 -17.33 -2.76
N GLN A 46 -14.01 -16.55 -3.72
CA GLN A 46 -13.14 -17.02 -4.80
C GLN A 46 -11.69 -17.09 -4.32
N VAL A 47 -10.96 -18.07 -4.83
CA VAL A 47 -9.54 -18.25 -4.51
C VAL A 47 -8.71 -17.13 -5.14
N VAL A 48 -7.85 -16.52 -4.33
CA VAL A 48 -6.92 -15.45 -4.72
C VAL A 48 -5.49 -15.89 -4.43
N THR A 49 -4.65 -15.80 -5.44
CA THR A 49 -3.24 -16.24 -5.41
C THR A 49 -2.29 -15.17 -5.93
N ASN A 50 -1.00 -15.48 -6.03
CA ASN A 50 0.02 -14.59 -6.59
C ASN A 50 -0.33 -14.06 -7.99
N GLU A 51 -1.11 -14.80 -8.78
CA GLU A 51 -1.51 -14.39 -10.14
C GLU A 51 -2.33 -13.10 -10.14
N HIS A 52 -3.09 -12.86 -9.08
CA HIS A 52 -3.92 -11.65 -8.92
C HIS A 52 -3.09 -10.38 -8.64
N LEU A 53 -1.81 -10.52 -8.33
CA LEU A 53 -0.90 -9.39 -8.13
C LEU A 53 -0.28 -8.89 -9.44
N ILE A 54 -0.30 -9.71 -10.50
CA ILE A 54 0.45 -9.48 -11.72
C ILE A 54 -0.22 -8.44 -12.62
N GLY A 55 0.59 -7.58 -13.26
CA GLY A 55 0.13 -6.59 -14.23
C GLY A 55 -0.44 -5.30 -13.64
N GLN A 56 -0.41 -5.15 -12.32
CA GLN A 56 -0.91 -3.98 -11.62
C GLN A 56 -0.13 -3.70 -10.34
N TRP A 57 -0.16 -2.45 -9.88
CA TRP A 57 0.33 -2.08 -8.57
C TRP A 57 -0.71 -2.43 -7.51
N ASN A 58 -0.29 -3.06 -6.43
CA ASN A 58 -1.20 -3.48 -5.37
C ASN A 58 -0.84 -2.80 -4.06
N LEU A 59 -1.82 -2.14 -3.43
CA LEU A 59 -1.72 -1.52 -2.12
C LEU A 59 -2.45 -2.40 -1.11
N LEU A 60 -1.72 -3.07 -0.22
CA LEU A 60 -2.27 -4.03 0.75
C LEU A 60 -2.33 -3.40 2.14
N PHE A 61 -3.52 -3.33 2.71
CA PHE A 61 -3.77 -2.82 4.05
C PHE A 61 -4.43 -3.90 4.93
N LEU A 62 -3.90 -4.08 6.15
CA LEU A 62 -4.49 -4.99 7.15
C LEU A 62 -5.62 -4.30 7.89
N GLY A 63 -6.67 -5.06 8.21
CA GLY A 63 -7.76 -4.56 9.01
C GLY A 63 -8.77 -5.64 9.38
N TYR A 64 -9.90 -5.23 9.94
CA TYR A 64 -11.07 -6.08 10.19
C TYR A 64 -12.32 -5.22 10.22
N THR A 65 -13.48 -5.80 9.87
CA THR A 65 -14.71 -5.02 9.64
C THR A 65 -15.27 -4.36 10.90
N SER A 66 -14.99 -4.92 12.08
CA SER A 66 -15.41 -4.39 13.37
C SER A 66 -14.41 -3.41 14.00
N CYS A 67 -13.39 -2.96 13.26
CA CYS A 67 -12.42 -1.98 13.74
C CYS A 67 -13.08 -0.59 13.85
N PRO A 68 -13.07 0.05 15.06
CA PRO A 68 -13.84 1.28 15.26
C PRO A 68 -13.18 2.55 14.66
N ASP A 69 -11.86 2.56 14.46
CA ASP A 69 -11.13 3.80 14.22
C ASP A 69 -10.22 3.75 12.98
N ILE A 70 -9.10 3.02 13.07
CA ILE A 70 -8.00 3.09 12.10
C ILE A 70 -8.38 2.55 10.72
N CYS A 71 -9.19 1.46 10.67
CA CYS A 71 -9.53 0.83 9.41
C CYS A 71 -10.43 1.71 8.52
N PRO A 72 -11.57 2.25 9.00
CA PRO A 72 -12.40 3.11 8.17
C PRO A 72 -11.66 4.39 7.76
N MET A 73 -10.85 4.98 8.64
CA MET A 73 -10.05 6.17 8.30
C MET A 73 -9.02 5.88 7.21
N THR A 74 -8.35 4.73 7.26
CA THR A 74 -7.32 4.36 6.28
C THR A 74 -7.95 3.98 4.94
N LEU A 75 -9.07 3.25 4.94
CA LEU A 75 -9.78 2.91 3.70
C LEU A 75 -10.32 4.14 2.99
N ALA A 76 -10.90 5.10 3.71
CA ALA A 76 -11.32 6.37 3.12
C ALA A 76 -10.16 7.14 2.46
N LYS A 77 -8.96 7.11 3.09
CA LYS A 77 -7.75 7.67 2.48
C LYS A 77 -7.31 6.89 1.26
N LEU A 78 -7.36 5.55 1.31
CA LEU A 78 -7.01 4.68 0.18
C LEU A 78 -7.93 4.89 -1.02
N THR A 79 -9.24 5.13 -0.80
CA THR A 79 -10.17 5.52 -1.87
C THR A 79 -9.69 6.79 -2.58
N HIS A 80 -9.29 7.81 -1.82
CA HIS A 80 -8.78 9.05 -2.40
C HIS A 80 -7.43 8.86 -3.11
N ILE A 81 -6.50 8.13 -2.50
CA ILE A 81 -5.19 7.81 -3.09
C ILE A 81 -5.39 7.04 -4.40
N ASN A 82 -6.18 5.97 -4.36
CA ASN A 82 -6.41 5.10 -5.52
C ASN A 82 -7.01 5.88 -6.69
N LYS A 83 -7.96 6.78 -6.43
CA LYS A 83 -8.56 7.64 -7.46
C LYS A 83 -7.51 8.47 -8.20
N ILE A 84 -6.46 8.94 -7.50
CA ILE A 84 -5.42 9.77 -8.12
C ILE A 84 -4.39 8.91 -8.84
N ILE A 85 -3.87 7.86 -8.19
CA ILE A 85 -2.80 7.04 -8.77
C ILE A 85 -3.29 6.17 -9.92
N SER A 86 -4.57 5.79 -9.95
CA SER A 86 -5.18 5.04 -11.06
C SER A 86 -5.31 5.83 -12.37
N GLU A 87 -5.12 7.15 -12.33
CA GLU A 87 -5.09 7.98 -13.54
C GLU A 87 -3.84 7.73 -14.40
N PHE A 88 -2.75 7.22 -13.81
CA PHE A 88 -1.47 7.01 -14.51
C PHE A 88 -0.85 5.62 -14.32
N GLU A 89 -1.39 4.77 -13.44
CA GLU A 89 -0.96 3.37 -13.23
C GLU A 89 -2.18 2.47 -13.07
N ASN A 90 -2.07 1.20 -13.48
CA ASN A 90 -3.07 0.19 -13.12
C ASN A 90 -2.88 -0.20 -11.66
N THR A 91 -3.89 -0.01 -10.82
CA THR A 91 -3.79 -0.17 -9.36
C THR A 91 -4.94 -0.98 -8.79
N GLN A 92 -4.67 -1.77 -7.75
CA GLN A 92 -5.65 -2.50 -6.96
C GLN A 92 -5.40 -2.28 -5.47
N VAL A 93 -6.42 -1.90 -4.74
CA VAL A 93 -6.36 -1.86 -3.27
C VAL A 93 -6.89 -3.17 -2.72
N TRP A 94 -6.15 -3.73 -1.75
CA TRP A 94 -6.49 -4.95 -1.03
C TRP A 94 -6.74 -4.63 0.44
N PHE A 95 -7.92 -4.91 0.90
CA PHE A 95 -8.23 -4.99 2.31
C PHE A 95 -8.01 -6.44 2.77
N VAL A 96 -6.97 -6.67 3.55
CA VAL A 96 -6.63 -7.99 4.08
C VAL A 96 -7.24 -8.09 5.48
N SER A 97 -8.39 -8.76 5.58
CA SER A 97 -9.00 -9.00 6.88
C SER A 97 -8.19 -10.01 7.68
N VAL A 98 -7.80 -9.60 8.88
CA VAL A 98 -7.04 -10.41 9.84
C VAL A 98 -7.93 -10.98 10.95
N ASP A 99 -9.24 -10.93 10.77
CA ASP A 99 -10.24 -11.50 11.67
C ASP A 99 -11.22 -12.43 10.92
N PRO A 100 -10.76 -13.57 10.42
CA PRO A 100 -11.58 -14.48 9.62
C PRO A 100 -12.76 -15.07 10.38
N HIS A 101 -12.74 -15.01 11.71
CA HIS A 101 -13.81 -15.53 12.54
C HIS A 101 -15.06 -14.64 12.48
N ARG A 102 -14.91 -13.31 12.56
CA ARG A 102 -16.02 -12.35 12.50
C ARG A 102 -16.31 -11.87 11.07
N ASP A 103 -15.28 -11.73 10.24
CA ASP A 103 -15.38 -11.13 8.91
C ASP A 103 -15.83 -12.16 7.86
N THR A 104 -17.12 -12.51 7.87
CA THR A 104 -17.73 -13.37 6.85
C THR A 104 -17.59 -12.77 5.43
N PRO A 105 -17.74 -13.56 4.35
CA PRO A 105 -17.71 -13.01 2.99
C PRO A 105 -18.67 -11.84 2.78
N THR A 106 -19.93 -11.95 3.28
CA THR A 106 -20.92 -10.89 3.17
C THR A 106 -20.48 -9.61 3.91
N GLN A 107 -20.02 -9.76 5.17
CA GLN A 107 -19.54 -8.59 5.94
C GLN A 107 -18.36 -7.90 5.27
N ARG A 108 -17.39 -8.67 4.73
CA ARG A 108 -16.27 -8.08 3.98
C ARG A 108 -16.73 -7.36 2.72
N LYS A 109 -17.70 -7.95 2.01
CA LYS A 109 -18.28 -7.36 0.81
C LYS A 109 -18.96 -6.03 1.12
N ASP A 110 -19.93 -6.05 2.04
CA ASP A 110 -20.69 -4.86 2.41
C ASP A 110 -19.76 -3.75 2.95
N TYR A 111 -18.75 -4.13 3.73
CA TYR A 111 -17.79 -3.20 4.29
C TYR A 111 -16.92 -2.54 3.23
N ILE A 112 -16.38 -3.32 2.30
CA ILE A 112 -15.46 -2.75 1.31
C ILE A 112 -16.18 -1.93 0.23
N GLU A 113 -17.38 -2.35 -0.20
CA GLU A 113 -18.21 -1.65 -1.16
C GLU A 113 -18.66 -0.26 -0.65
N TYR A 114 -18.70 -0.06 0.68
CA TYR A 114 -18.95 1.27 1.25
C TYR A 114 -17.84 2.28 0.92
N PHE A 115 -16.61 1.82 0.74
CA PHE A 115 -15.47 2.68 0.41
C PHE A 115 -15.23 2.76 -1.09
N ASP A 116 -15.13 1.61 -1.75
CA ASP A 116 -14.92 1.50 -3.19
C ASP A 116 -15.23 0.06 -3.63
N ASP A 117 -16.12 -0.12 -4.60
CA ASP A 117 -16.55 -1.42 -5.10
C ASP A 117 -15.47 -2.14 -5.93
N SER A 118 -14.46 -1.41 -6.39
CA SER A 118 -13.28 -1.96 -7.08
C SER A 118 -12.26 -2.60 -6.13
N PHE A 119 -12.37 -2.36 -4.81
CA PHE A 119 -11.42 -2.89 -3.83
C PHE A 119 -11.63 -4.38 -3.61
N LEU A 120 -10.53 -5.08 -3.35
CA LEU A 120 -10.52 -6.51 -3.06
C LEU A 120 -10.42 -6.75 -1.55
N ALA A 121 -11.41 -7.42 -0.96
CA ALA A 121 -11.40 -7.76 0.47
C ALA A 121 -11.11 -9.24 0.65
N VAL A 122 -9.88 -9.57 1.06
CA VAL A 122 -9.41 -10.95 1.20
C VAL A 122 -9.24 -11.37 2.64
N THR A 123 -9.36 -12.67 2.89
CA THR A 123 -9.02 -13.32 4.16
C THR A 123 -8.72 -14.80 3.95
N HIS A 124 -8.29 -15.48 4.98
CA HIS A 124 -8.23 -16.94 5.12
C HIS A 124 -8.09 -17.27 6.62
N ASP A 125 -8.04 -18.56 6.97
CA ASP A 125 -7.65 -18.95 8.32
C ASP A 125 -6.24 -18.44 8.67
N HIS A 126 -5.91 -18.42 9.95
CA HIS A 126 -4.65 -17.87 10.43
C HIS A 126 -3.42 -18.68 9.98
N GLN A 127 -3.58 -19.97 9.62
CA GLN A 127 -2.47 -20.77 9.08
C GLN A 127 -1.99 -20.24 7.73
N HIS A 128 -2.90 -19.67 6.93
CA HIS A 128 -2.60 -19.02 5.65
C HIS A 128 -2.27 -17.54 5.82
N LEU A 129 -3.01 -16.83 6.70
CA LEU A 129 -2.81 -15.40 6.92
C LEU A 129 -1.46 -15.05 7.53
N PHE A 130 -1.00 -15.75 8.58
CA PHE A 130 0.25 -15.41 9.25
C PHE A 130 1.47 -15.43 8.33
N PRO A 131 1.72 -16.49 7.53
CA PRO A 131 2.85 -16.49 6.60
C PRO A 131 2.71 -15.42 5.51
N PHE A 132 1.50 -15.20 4.97
CA PHE A 132 1.26 -14.17 3.96
C PHE A 132 1.52 -12.77 4.50
N VAL A 133 0.94 -12.42 5.64
CA VAL A 133 1.09 -11.08 6.25
C VAL A 133 2.55 -10.78 6.58
N ARG A 134 3.30 -11.76 7.09
CA ARG A 134 4.75 -11.61 7.32
C ARG A 134 5.53 -11.45 6.01
N ASP A 135 5.11 -12.13 4.96
CA ASP A 135 5.80 -12.07 3.67
C ASP A 135 5.65 -10.72 2.99
N ILE A 136 4.50 -10.06 3.15
CA ILE A 136 4.27 -8.67 2.70
C ILE A 136 4.86 -7.61 3.67
N GLY A 137 5.62 -8.02 4.69
CA GLY A 137 6.32 -7.11 5.61
C GLY A 137 5.43 -6.46 6.67
N LEU A 138 4.25 -7.00 6.94
CA LEU A 138 3.32 -6.52 7.95
C LEU A 138 3.16 -7.54 9.10
N ILE A 139 2.50 -7.13 10.17
CA ILE A 139 2.23 -7.98 11.34
C ILE A 139 0.83 -7.73 11.88
N TYR A 140 0.26 -8.76 12.49
CA TYR A 140 -0.91 -8.65 13.36
C TYR A 140 -0.80 -9.63 14.52
N ALA A 141 -1.57 -9.37 15.57
CA ALA A 141 -1.69 -10.24 16.73
C ALA A 141 -3.16 -10.32 17.16
N ILE A 142 -3.56 -11.50 17.58
CA ILE A 142 -4.90 -11.74 18.11
C ILE A 142 -4.76 -11.75 19.63
N ASN A 143 -5.49 -10.86 20.27
CA ASN A 143 -5.66 -10.91 21.70
C ASN A 143 -6.78 -11.91 21.99
N GLU A 144 -6.42 -13.14 22.30
CA GLU A 144 -7.38 -14.17 22.72
C GLU A 144 -8.04 -13.73 24.03
N THR A 145 -9.17 -13.06 23.93
CA THR A 145 -10.10 -12.86 25.04
C THR A 145 -11.28 -13.80 24.88
N GLN A 146 -11.85 -14.27 25.98
CA GLN A 146 -13.10 -15.06 25.93
C GLN A 146 -14.33 -14.19 25.64
N ASP A 147 -14.13 -12.89 25.45
CA ASP A 147 -15.19 -11.93 25.19
C ASP A 147 -15.58 -11.94 23.71
N ALA A 148 -16.87 -11.79 23.45
CA ALA A 148 -17.40 -11.68 22.08
C ALA A 148 -16.89 -10.42 21.34
N GLU A 149 -16.47 -9.41 22.12
CA GLU A 149 -15.88 -8.17 21.64
C GLU A 149 -14.38 -8.14 21.96
N TYR A 150 -13.54 -8.29 20.95
CA TYR A 150 -12.09 -8.21 21.07
C TYR A 150 -11.50 -7.32 19.96
N TYR A 151 -10.34 -6.77 20.25
CA TYR A 151 -9.55 -6.01 19.29
C TYR A 151 -8.47 -6.90 18.68
N VAL A 152 -8.19 -6.66 17.39
CA VAL A 152 -7.05 -7.28 16.71
C VAL A 152 -6.00 -6.21 16.49
N ASP A 153 -4.83 -6.39 17.08
CA ASP A 153 -3.69 -5.50 16.86
C ASP A 153 -3.08 -5.79 15.49
N HIS A 154 -2.91 -4.77 14.68
CA HIS A 154 -2.32 -4.93 13.35
C HIS A 154 -1.52 -3.70 12.90
N SER A 155 -0.63 -3.90 11.94
CA SER A 155 0.10 -2.81 11.29
C SER A 155 -0.85 -1.84 10.61
N ALA A 156 -0.67 -0.54 10.89
CA ALA A 156 -1.37 0.54 10.19
C ALA A 156 -0.65 0.97 8.89
N SER A 157 0.40 0.25 8.52
CA SER A 157 1.18 0.46 7.29
C SER A 157 0.49 -0.16 6.09
N ILE A 158 0.85 0.34 4.90
CA ILE A 158 0.39 -0.20 3.62
C ILE A 158 1.59 -0.81 2.90
N ALA A 159 1.49 -2.08 2.48
CA ALA A 159 2.48 -2.71 1.63
C ALA A 159 2.20 -2.40 0.16
N LEU A 160 3.24 -2.08 -0.60
CA LEU A 160 3.18 -1.82 -2.04
C LEU A 160 3.85 -2.97 -2.80
N ILE A 161 3.07 -3.65 -3.64
CA ILE A 161 3.52 -4.73 -4.51
C ILE A 161 3.53 -4.21 -5.95
N ASN A 162 4.63 -4.42 -6.68
CA ASN A 162 4.76 -4.00 -8.07
C ASN A 162 4.03 -4.94 -9.06
N PRO A 163 3.91 -4.56 -10.35
CA PRO A 163 3.25 -5.39 -11.37
C PRO A 163 3.90 -6.76 -11.64
N SER A 164 5.10 -7.01 -11.13
CA SER A 164 5.75 -8.31 -11.18
C SER A 164 5.43 -9.21 -9.96
N GLY A 165 4.57 -8.75 -9.03
CA GLY A 165 4.20 -9.49 -7.82
C GLY A 165 5.24 -9.40 -6.70
N GLU A 166 6.09 -8.36 -6.69
CA GLU A 166 7.18 -8.20 -5.74
C GLU A 166 6.90 -7.07 -4.74
N LEU A 167 7.16 -7.33 -3.46
CA LEU A 167 7.13 -6.31 -2.40
C LEU A 167 8.20 -5.26 -2.67
N THR A 168 7.77 -4.04 -2.93
CA THR A 168 8.63 -2.94 -3.39
C THR A 168 8.79 -1.86 -2.32
N ALA A 169 7.74 -1.57 -1.56
CA ALA A 169 7.81 -0.56 -0.50
C ALA A 169 6.78 -0.80 0.62
N ILE A 170 7.00 -0.12 1.75
CA ILE A 170 6.04 -0.01 2.85
C ILE A 170 5.82 1.46 3.16
N PHE A 171 4.57 1.91 3.11
CA PHE A 171 4.15 3.23 3.58
C PHE A 171 3.77 3.12 5.07
N LYS A 172 4.47 3.83 5.92
CA LYS A 172 4.25 3.86 7.37
C LYS A 172 3.23 4.93 7.76
N PRO A 173 2.46 4.73 8.84
CA PRO A 173 1.59 5.76 9.37
C PRO A 173 2.38 6.90 10.03
N GLU A 174 1.78 8.07 10.07
CA GLU A 174 2.26 9.17 10.91
C GLU A 174 1.82 8.94 12.37
N PHE A 175 2.75 9.14 13.30
CA PHE A 175 2.47 9.12 14.73
C PHE A 175 2.44 10.55 15.25
N LYS A 176 1.23 11.10 15.47
CA LYS A 176 1.03 12.41 16.09
C LYS A 176 0.39 12.25 17.46
N LYS A 177 0.92 12.92 18.48
CA LYS A 177 0.38 12.85 19.85
C LYS A 177 -1.09 13.22 19.88
N GLY A 178 -1.93 12.33 20.41
CA GLY A 178 -3.38 12.54 20.52
C GLY A 178 -4.18 12.23 19.24
N HIS A 179 -3.56 11.67 18.22
CA HIS A 179 -4.22 11.25 16.99
C HIS A 179 -4.05 9.76 16.74
N VAL A 180 -5.04 9.16 16.10
CA VAL A 180 -4.96 7.77 15.62
C VAL A 180 -3.89 7.70 14.51
N PRO A 181 -2.93 6.75 14.59
CA PRO A 181 -1.91 6.62 13.56
C PRO A 181 -2.52 6.23 12.21
N THR A 182 -2.37 7.09 11.22
CA THR A 182 -2.85 6.82 9.85
C THR A 182 -1.83 7.31 8.83
N VAL A 183 -1.89 6.77 7.62
CA VAL A 183 -1.02 7.18 6.51
C VAL A 183 -1.33 8.61 6.05
N ASN A 184 -0.33 9.25 5.46
CA ASN A 184 -0.45 10.57 4.85
C ASN A 184 -0.71 10.43 3.34
N ILE A 185 -1.79 11.02 2.86
CA ILE A 185 -2.24 10.91 1.47
C ILE A 185 -1.21 11.50 0.50
N GLU A 186 -0.74 12.72 0.79
CA GLU A 186 0.16 13.46 -0.10
C GLU A 186 1.51 12.76 -0.23
N TYR A 187 2.03 12.21 0.87
CA TYR A 187 3.28 11.45 0.85
C TYR A 187 3.14 10.16 0.05
N ILE A 188 2.04 9.41 0.23
CA ILE A 188 1.86 8.16 -0.54
C ILE A 188 1.77 8.46 -2.03
N ILE A 189 1.01 9.46 -2.45
CA ILE A 189 0.86 9.81 -3.87
C ILE A 189 2.21 10.22 -4.48
N ALA A 190 2.94 11.11 -3.81
CA ALA A 190 4.25 11.58 -4.28
C ALA A 190 5.29 10.46 -4.32
N ASP A 191 5.34 9.63 -3.27
CA ASP A 191 6.30 8.53 -3.17
C ASP A 191 5.95 7.41 -4.15
N PHE A 192 4.67 7.12 -4.37
CA PHE A 192 4.21 6.17 -5.37
C PHE A 192 4.64 6.59 -6.79
N GLU A 193 4.47 7.88 -7.15
CA GLU A 193 4.94 8.41 -8.44
C GLU A 193 6.45 8.20 -8.63
N ILE A 194 7.26 8.46 -7.58
CA ILE A 194 8.71 8.25 -7.62
C ILE A 194 9.03 6.77 -7.82
N ILE A 195 8.37 5.88 -7.06
CA ILE A 195 8.63 4.44 -7.07
C ILE A 195 8.19 3.82 -8.40
N SER A 196 7.01 4.17 -8.91
CA SER A 196 6.51 3.63 -10.18
C SER A 196 7.37 4.06 -11.37
N ASN A 197 7.80 5.33 -11.42
CA ASN A 197 8.72 5.81 -12.44
C ASN A 197 10.09 5.13 -12.37
N ALA A 198 10.63 4.92 -11.17
CA ALA A 198 11.89 4.19 -10.99
C ALA A 198 11.78 2.70 -11.40
N SER A 199 10.61 2.09 -11.22
CA SER A 199 10.34 0.71 -11.67
C SER A 199 10.32 0.62 -13.20
N LYS A 200 9.66 1.57 -13.89
CA LYS A 200 9.63 1.64 -15.37
C LYS A 200 11.03 1.82 -15.98
N ALA A 201 11.91 2.54 -15.30
CA ALA A 201 13.29 2.76 -15.77
C ALA A 201 14.20 1.52 -15.64
N ARG A 202 13.76 0.47 -14.95
CA ARG A 202 14.51 -0.79 -14.76
C ARG A 202 14.10 -1.89 -15.75
N LEU A 203 13.00 -1.70 -16.49
CA LEU A 203 12.51 -2.58 -17.55
C LEU A 203 13.12 -2.21 -18.89
#